data_54af6d811972afb7af4e01560ea2829d
#
_entry.id   54af6d811972afb7af4e01560ea2829d
#
_cell.length_a   1.000
_cell.length_b   1.000
_cell.length_c   1.000
_cell.angle_alpha   90.00
_cell.angle_beta   90.00
_cell.angle_gamma   90.00
#
_symmetry.space_group_name_H-M   'P 1'
#
loop_
_entity.id
_entity.type
_entity.pdbx_description
1 polymer ?
#
loop_
_entity_poly.entity_id
_entity_poly.type
_entity_poly.pdbx_seq_one_letter_code
_entity_poly.pdbx_strand_id
1 'polypeptide(L)'
;MPRPVTLFTGQWADLPLEVLAEKAASWGYDGLELACWGDHFDPERGAKDKGYCAKQRGILEKHGLQVFAISHHLAGQLVCDPLGDEHKAFAPASTHGSPEAMRAWAIETMKNCARGEEPRREDGERLHRLQHLGEVLRLP
;
A
#
# COMPACT_ATOMS: atom_id res chain seq x y z
N MET A 1 -6.33 13.06 -22.84
CA MET A 1 -5.67 13.54 -21.62
C MET A 1 -4.33 12.85 -21.48
N PRO A 2 -3.26 13.55 -21.10
CA PRO A 2 -1.97 12.92 -20.82
C PRO A 2 -2.16 11.93 -19.64
N ARG A 3 -1.39 10.84 -19.65
CA ARG A 3 -1.37 9.89 -18.53
C ARG A 3 -0.57 10.49 -17.37
N PRO A 4 -1.02 10.34 -16.11
CA PRO A 4 -0.22 10.78 -14.98
C PRO A 4 1.08 9.99 -14.88
N VAL A 5 2.15 10.68 -14.49
CA VAL A 5 3.45 10.07 -14.21
C VAL A 5 3.62 9.99 -12.71
N THR A 6 3.86 8.78 -12.21
CA THR A 6 3.95 8.51 -10.76
C THR A 6 5.35 8.05 -10.38
N LEU A 7 5.78 8.40 -9.16
CA LEU A 7 7.01 7.94 -8.56
C LEU A 7 6.71 6.86 -7.52
N PHE A 8 7.38 5.70 -7.64
CA PHE A 8 7.39 4.71 -6.57
C PHE A 8 8.32 5.16 -5.44
N THR A 9 7.81 5.19 -4.20
CA THR A 9 8.52 5.80 -3.08
C THR A 9 9.51 4.87 -2.36
N GLY A 10 9.54 3.59 -2.71
CA GLY A 10 10.34 2.58 -1.99
C GLY A 10 11.84 2.81 -2.01
N GLN A 11 12.40 3.45 -3.06
CA GLN A 11 13.82 3.78 -3.13
C GLN A 11 14.24 4.92 -2.19
N TRP A 12 13.28 5.68 -1.66
CA TRP A 12 13.49 6.82 -0.75
C TRP A 12 12.83 6.59 0.61
N ALA A 13 12.72 5.33 1.04
CA ALA A 13 12.06 4.98 2.31
C ALA A 13 12.85 5.43 3.56
N ASP A 14 14.06 5.92 3.37
CA ASP A 14 14.90 6.61 4.35
C ASP A 14 14.51 8.08 4.57
N LEU A 15 13.74 8.67 3.62
CA LEU A 15 13.22 10.03 3.73
C LEU A 15 11.82 10.05 4.34
N PRO A 16 11.48 11.06 5.16
CA PRO A 16 10.09 11.33 5.52
C PRO A 16 9.22 11.58 4.28
N LEU A 17 7.97 11.11 4.29
CA LEU A 17 7.05 11.26 3.16
C LEU A 17 6.88 12.73 2.72
N GLU A 18 6.83 13.68 3.67
CA GLU A 18 6.68 15.10 3.36
C GLU A 18 7.88 15.65 2.57
N VAL A 19 9.10 15.23 2.94
CA VAL A 19 10.33 15.62 2.22
C VAL A 19 10.35 15.04 0.81
N LEU A 20 9.94 13.78 0.65
CA LEU A 20 9.87 13.15 -0.65
C LEU A 20 8.78 13.76 -1.52
N ALA A 21 7.63 14.12 -0.96
CA ALA A 21 6.54 14.77 -1.67
C ALA A 21 6.98 16.11 -2.27
N GLU A 22 7.68 16.96 -1.50
CA GLU A 22 8.25 18.21 -2.01
C GLU A 22 9.19 17.97 -3.19
N LYS A 23 10.10 17.00 -3.06
CA LYS A 23 11.05 16.64 -4.13
C LYS A 23 10.33 16.13 -5.39
N ALA A 24 9.41 15.18 -5.23
CA ALA A 24 8.67 14.58 -6.34
C ALA A 24 7.88 15.65 -7.13
N ALA A 25 7.24 16.58 -6.43
CA ALA A 25 6.56 17.72 -7.05
C ALA A 25 7.55 18.60 -7.84
N SER A 26 8.73 18.90 -7.26
CA SER A 26 9.75 19.68 -7.94
C SER A 26 10.32 18.99 -9.20
N TRP A 27 10.28 17.66 -9.24
CA TRP A 27 10.70 16.86 -10.40
C TRP A 27 9.60 16.71 -11.46
N GLY A 28 8.38 17.20 -11.19
CA GLY A 28 7.28 17.21 -12.15
C GLY A 28 6.45 15.92 -12.19
N TYR A 29 6.45 15.14 -11.12
CA TYR A 29 5.53 14.00 -10.99
C TYR A 29 4.11 14.47 -10.68
N ASP A 30 3.11 13.72 -11.14
CA ASP A 30 1.69 13.97 -10.88
C ASP A 30 1.22 13.31 -9.56
N GLY A 31 1.97 12.32 -9.08
CA GLY A 31 1.65 11.63 -7.85
C GLY A 31 2.63 10.53 -7.46
N LEU A 32 2.27 9.80 -6.42
CA LEU A 32 3.11 8.77 -5.83
C LEU A 32 2.41 7.40 -5.79
N GLU A 33 3.22 6.35 -5.92
CA GLU A 33 2.92 5.00 -5.48
C GLU A 33 3.60 4.80 -4.12
N LEU A 34 2.80 4.71 -3.05
CA LEU A 34 3.31 4.66 -1.68
C LEU A 34 3.82 3.27 -1.32
N ALA A 35 5.07 3.18 -0.86
CA ALA A 35 5.62 1.96 -0.29
C ALA A 35 5.07 1.69 1.11
N CYS A 36 4.79 0.42 1.41
CA CYS A 36 4.32 -0.01 2.74
C CYS A 36 5.47 -0.24 3.72
N TRP A 37 6.47 0.63 3.70
CA TRP A 37 7.59 0.65 4.65
C TRP A 37 8.17 2.05 4.78
N GLY A 38 9.06 2.22 5.76
CA GLY A 38 9.53 3.55 6.15
C GLY A 38 8.40 4.37 6.76
N ASP A 39 8.38 5.67 6.46
CA ASP A 39 7.35 6.62 6.92
C ASP A 39 6.18 6.77 5.92
N HIS A 40 6.19 6.00 4.80
CA HIS A 40 5.34 6.33 3.67
C HIS A 40 3.92 5.81 3.84
N PHE A 41 3.73 4.53 4.15
CA PHE A 41 2.42 3.98 4.46
C PHE A 41 2.48 2.77 5.40
N ASP A 42 1.67 2.79 6.44
CA ASP A 42 1.47 1.68 7.36
C ASP A 42 0.12 1.01 7.08
N PRO A 43 0.10 -0.24 6.56
CA PRO A 43 -1.14 -0.93 6.21
C PRO A 43 -2.06 -1.16 7.40
N GLU A 44 -1.52 -1.43 8.58
CA GLU A 44 -2.32 -1.71 9.77
C GLU A 44 -3.03 -0.45 10.26
N ARG A 45 -2.31 0.67 10.30
CA ARG A 45 -2.89 1.98 10.61
C ARG A 45 -3.88 2.42 9.54
N GLY A 46 -3.53 2.23 8.26
CA GLY A 46 -4.41 2.57 7.14
C GLY A 46 -5.76 1.88 7.21
N ALA A 47 -5.79 0.60 7.64
CA ALA A 47 -7.02 -0.16 7.77
C ALA A 47 -7.88 0.26 8.98
N LYS A 48 -7.27 0.77 10.05
CA LYS A 48 -7.93 1.02 11.34
C LYS A 48 -8.20 2.52 11.59
N ASP A 49 -7.35 3.40 11.08
CA ASP A 49 -7.35 4.83 11.38
C ASP A 49 -7.62 5.67 10.14
N LYS A 50 -8.83 6.22 10.05
CA LYS A 50 -9.23 7.11 8.96
C LYS A 50 -8.43 8.41 8.93
N GLY A 51 -8.06 8.92 10.10
CA GLY A 51 -7.27 10.14 10.24
C GLY A 51 -5.88 9.96 9.67
N TYR A 52 -5.31 8.75 9.80
CA TYR A 52 -4.01 8.43 9.23
C TYR A 52 -4.01 8.52 7.69
N CYS A 53 -4.97 7.88 7.02
CA CYS A 53 -5.09 7.96 5.57
C CYS A 53 -5.32 9.39 5.07
N ALA A 54 -6.16 10.17 5.78
CA ALA A 54 -6.39 11.58 5.46
C ALA A 54 -5.11 12.41 5.64
N LYS A 55 -4.32 12.13 6.69
CA LYS A 55 -3.03 12.79 6.92
C LYS A 55 -2.05 12.51 5.80
N GLN A 56 -1.87 11.23 5.40
CA GLN A 56 -0.94 10.85 4.32
C GLN A 56 -1.35 11.51 2.99
N ARG A 57 -2.63 11.52 2.65
CA ARG A 57 -3.12 12.25 1.46
C ARG A 57 -2.87 13.75 1.56
N GLY A 58 -3.17 14.36 2.69
CA GLY A 58 -2.98 15.79 2.91
C GLY A 58 -1.52 16.23 2.75
N ILE A 59 -0.54 15.36 3.08
CA ILE A 59 0.88 15.62 2.82
C ILE A 59 1.13 15.77 1.31
N LEU A 60 0.58 14.88 0.50
CA LEU A 60 0.78 14.93 -0.96
C LEU A 60 0.02 16.10 -1.59
N GLU A 61 -1.21 16.32 -1.16
CA GLU A 61 -2.09 17.39 -1.68
C GLU A 61 -1.50 18.80 -1.49
N LYS A 62 -0.76 19.04 -0.41
CA LYS A 62 -0.02 20.30 -0.20
C LYS A 62 0.95 20.62 -1.34
N HIS A 63 1.48 19.58 -2.00
CA HIS A 63 2.44 19.69 -3.10
C HIS A 63 1.81 19.44 -4.48
N GLY A 64 0.46 19.36 -4.55
CA GLY A 64 -0.28 19.08 -5.77
C GLY A 64 -0.17 17.66 -6.28
N LEU A 65 0.29 16.71 -5.45
CA LEU A 65 0.45 15.30 -5.78
C LEU A 65 -0.79 14.49 -5.34
N GLN A 66 -1.00 13.34 -6.02
CA GLN A 66 -2.04 12.37 -5.68
C GLN A 66 -1.43 11.02 -5.31
N VAL A 67 -2.17 10.21 -4.54
CA VAL A 67 -1.87 8.78 -4.36
C VAL A 67 -2.51 8.00 -5.50
N PHE A 68 -1.71 7.34 -6.32
CA PHE A 68 -2.20 6.51 -7.44
C PHE A 68 -2.19 5.02 -7.11
N ALA A 69 -1.29 4.59 -6.23
CA ALA A 69 -1.19 3.20 -5.79
C ALA A 69 -0.55 3.10 -4.40
N ILE A 70 -0.80 1.99 -3.74
CA ILE A 70 -0.08 1.54 -2.55
C ILE A 70 0.61 0.22 -2.91
N SER A 71 1.89 0.11 -2.59
CA SER A 71 2.73 -1.02 -3.00
C SER A 71 3.32 -1.74 -1.80
N HIS A 72 3.05 -3.03 -1.71
CA HIS A 72 3.56 -3.89 -0.63
C HIS A 72 4.35 -5.08 -1.18
N HIS A 73 5.42 -4.80 -1.94
CA HIS A 73 6.23 -5.84 -2.59
C HIS A 73 6.79 -6.88 -1.62
N LEU A 74 7.24 -6.45 -0.44
CA LEU A 74 7.83 -7.35 0.56
C LEU A 74 6.83 -8.43 1.00
N ALA A 75 5.60 -8.02 1.36
CA ALA A 75 4.56 -8.98 1.71
C ALA A 75 4.08 -9.79 0.49
N GLY A 76 4.05 -9.17 -0.70
CA GLY A 76 3.64 -9.83 -1.94
C GLY A 76 4.46 -11.08 -2.25
N GLN A 77 5.76 -11.06 -1.99
CA GLN A 77 6.65 -12.20 -2.20
C GLN A 77 6.28 -13.41 -1.33
N LEU A 78 5.70 -13.18 -0.15
CA LEU A 78 5.34 -14.24 0.79
C LEU A 78 4.05 -15.00 0.40
N VAL A 79 3.30 -14.50 -0.57
CA VAL A 79 1.99 -15.08 -0.94
C VAL A 79 2.14 -16.25 -1.90
N CYS A 80 2.98 -16.11 -2.93
CA CYS A 80 3.03 -17.03 -4.06
C CYS A 80 4.22 -17.99 -4.04
N ASP A 81 5.34 -17.61 -3.39
CA ASP A 81 6.56 -18.40 -3.41
C ASP A 81 6.54 -19.53 -2.38
N PRO A 82 7.30 -20.63 -2.61
CA PRO A 82 7.66 -21.55 -1.56
C PRO A 82 8.52 -20.82 -0.52
N LEU A 83 8.08 -20.79 0.74
CA LEU A 83 8.71 -19.98 1.77
C LEU A 83 9.85 -20.75 2.46
N GLY A 84 11.03 -20.11 2.52
CA GLY A 84 12.23 -20.57 3.21
C GLY A 84 12.75 -19.52 4.20
N ASP A 85 13.95 -19.78 4.75
CA ASP A 85 14.58 -18.90 5.74
C ASP A 85 14.89 -17.49 5.20
N GLU A 86 15.18 -17.39 3.91
CA GLU A 86 15.44 -16.12 3.21
C GLU A 86 14.24 -15.17 3.23
N HIS A 87 13.02 -15.70 3.32
CA HIS A 87 11.79 -14.92 3.35
C HIS A 87 11.50 -14.29 4.72
N LYS A 88 12.18 -14.74 5.78
CA LYS A 88 12.03 -14.18 7.13
C LYS A 88 12.34 -12.68 7.19
N ALA A 89 13.20 -12.19 6.31
CA ALA A 89 13.53 -10.77 6.22
C ALA A 89 12.32 -9.89 5.81
N PHE A 90 11.28 -10.47 5.19
CA PHE A 90 10.10 -9.76 4.69
C PHE A 90 8.89 -9.88 5.61
N ALA A 91 9.00 -10.62 6.70
CA ALA A 91 7.93 -10.89 7.65
C ALA A 91 8.35 -10.54 9.08
N PRO A 92 7.39 -10.15 9.97
CA PRO A 92 7.71 -9.90 11.35
C PRO A 92 8.18 -11.17 12.08
N ALA A 93 9.10 -11.01 13.03
CA ALA A 93 9.71 -12.13 13.77
C ALA A 93 8.67 -13.05 14.43
N SER A 94 7.51 -12.52 14.82
CA SER A 94 6.41 -13.31 15.40
C SER A 94 5.85 -14.38 14.47
N THR A 95 6.10 -14.30 13.17
CA THR A 95 5.61 -15.25 12.15
C THR A 95 6.67 -16.23 11.67
N HIS A 96 7.93 -16.11 12.10
CA HIS A 96 9.04 -16.92 11.63
C HIS A 96 8.96 -18.41 12.03
N GLY A 97 7.99 -18.76 12.89
CA GLY A 97 7.79 -20.14 13.34
C GLY A 97 7.25 -21.10 12.27
N SER A 98 6.55 -20.60 11.25
CA SER A 98 6.08 -21.42 10.14
C SER A 98 5.84 -20.61 8.85
N PRO A 99 6.02 -21.25 7.67
CA PRO A 99 5.66 -20.65 6.37
C PRO A 99 4.20 -20.23 6.30
N GLU A 100 3.29 -21.00 6.89
CA GLU A 100 1.86 -20.71 6.91
C GLU A 100 1.56 -19.43 7.69
N ALA A 101 2.23 -19.21 8.84
CA ALA A 101 2.10 -17.98 9.62
C ALA A 101 2.59 -16.75 8.86
N MET A 102 3.74 -16.86 8.17
CA MET A 102 4.24 -15.78 7.32
C MET A 102 3.27 -15.45 6.17
N ARG A 103 2.74 -16.48 5.50
CA ARG A 103 1.77 -16.29 4.41
C ARG A 103 0.46 -15.70 4.90
N ALA A 104 -0.07 -16.17 6.03
CA ALA A 104 -1.29 -15.64 6.61
C ALA A 104 -1.15 -14.15 6.98
N TRP A 105 -0.02 -13.76 7.56
CA TRP A 105 0.30 -12.37 7.84
C TRP A 105 0.38 -11.55 6.55
N ALA A 106 1.06 -12.04 5.52
CA ALA A 106 1.21 -11.36 4.25
C ALA A 106 -0.15 -11.09 3.58
N ILE A 107 -1.03 -12.09 3.55
CA ILE A 107 -2.38 -11.95 3.02
C ILE A 107 -3.17 -10.90 3.79
N GLU A 108 -3.12 -10.90 5.12
CA GLU A 108 -3.88 -9.94 5.91
C GLU A 108 -3.34 -8.52 5.78
N THR A 109 -2.02 -8.32 5.75
CA THR A 109 -1.44 -6.99 5.55
C THR A 109 -1.73 -6.43 4.14
N MET A 110 -1.78 -7.27 3.10
CA MET A 110 -2.22 -6.83 1.76
C MET A 110 -3.70 -6.44 1.74
N LYS A 111 -4.57 -7.16 2.45
CA LYS A 111 -5.97 -6.75 2.63
C LYS A 111 -6.08 -5.41 3.37
N ASN A 112 -5.20 -5.15 4.33
CA ASN A 112 -5.15 -3.88 5.03
C ASN A 112 -4.74 -2.73 4.10
N CYS A 113 -3.83 -2.95 3.14
CA CYS A 113 -3.54 -1.97 2.09
C CYS A 113 -4.81 -1.60 1.32
N ALA A 114 -5.56 -2.60 0.84
CA ALA A 114 -6.79 -2.36 0.09
C ALA A 114 -7.86 -1.60 0.91
N ARG A 115 -7.96 -1.86 2.22
CA ARG A 115 -8.87 -1.12 3.11
C ARG A 115 -8.44 0.33 3.30
N GLY A 116 -7.14 0.61 3.31
CA GLY A 116 -6.58 1.96 3.44
C GLY A 116 -6.72 2.80 2.16
N GLU A 117 -6.74 2.18 0.99
CA GLU A 117 -6.93 2.86 -0.30
C GLU A 117 -8.36 3.38 -0.50
N GLU A 118 -9.36 2.76 0.11
CA GLU A 118 -10.74 3.16 -0.11
C GLU A 118 -11.03 4.56 0.47
N PRO A 119 -11.29 5.59 -0.37
CA PRO A 119 -12.02 6.75 0.10
C PRO A 119 -13.41 6.23 0.50
N ARG A 120 -13.71 6.21 1.79
CA ARG A 120 -15.08 5.90 2.23
C ARG A 120 -15.98 7.01 1.73
N ARG A 121 -16.66 6.77 0.61
CA ARG A 121 -17.82 7.57 0.25
C ARG A 121 -18.88 7.35 1.32
N GLU A 122 -19.43 8.43 1.86
CA GLU A 122 -20.46 8.39 2.90
C GLU A 122 -21.81 7.86 2.38
N ASP A 123 -21.93 7.66 1.11
CA ASP A 123 -23.10 7.23 0.36
C ASP A 123 -22.88 5.85 -0.27
N GLY A 124 -23.48 4.86 0.34
CA GLY A 124 -24.03 3.55 -0.12
C GLY A 124 -23.51 2.84 -1.37
N GLU A 125 -22.64 3.41 -2.20
CA GLU A 125 -22.15 2.81 -3.45
C GLU A 125 -20.98 1.81 -3.30
N ARG A 126 -20.88 1.20 -2.13
CA ARG A 126 -19.77 0.34 -1.72
C ARG A 126 -19.70 -1.04 -2.41
N LEU A 127 -20.69 -1.41 -3.21
CA LEU A 127 -20.88 -2.81 -3.62
C LEU A 127 -20.39 -3.18 -5.02
N HIS A 128 -20.12 -2.23 -5.92
CA HIS A 128 -19.87 -2.61 -7.33
C HIS A 128 -18.43 -2.98 -7.68
N ARG A 129 -17.41 -2.50 -6.97
CA ARG A 129 -15.99 -2.84 -7.30
C ARG A 129 -15.48 -4.12 -6.68
N LEU A 130 -15.95 -4.48 -5.48
CA LEU A 130 -15.56 -5.76 -4.85
C LEU A 130 -16.22 -6.96 -5.51
N GLN A 131 -17.37 -6.78 -6.17
CA GLN A 131 -18.01 -7.86 -6.96
C GLN A 131 -17.16 -8.23 -8.18
N HIS A 132 -16.54 -7.28 -8.87
CA HIS A 132 -15.64 -7.58 -9.99
C HIS A 132 -14.36 -8.29 -9.60
N LEU A 133 -13.76 -7.99 -8.44
CA LEU A 133 -12.58 -8.71 -7.93
C LEU A 133 -12.93 -10.12 -7.46
N GLY A 134 -14.13 -10.33 -6.91
CA GLY A 134 -14.64 -11.65 -6.53
C GLY A 134 -14.96 -12.56 -7.72
N GLU A 135 -15.31 -12.00 -8.88
CA GLU A 135 -15.55 -12.76 -10.11
C GLU A 135 -14.25 -13.15 -10.83
N VAL A 136 -13.21 -12.33 -10.78
CA VAL A 136 -11.89 -12.64 -11.37
C VAL A 136 -11.15 -13.74 -10.61
N LEU A 137 -11.44 -13.94 -9.32
CA LEU A 137 -10.85 -15.00 -8.49
C LEU A 137 -11.62 -16.32 -8.49
N ARG A 138 -12.71 -16.43 -9.27
CA ARG A 138 -13.43 -17.68 -9.53
C ARG A 138 -13.12 -18.17 -10.96
N LEU A 139 -11.88 -18.54 -11.19
CA LEU A 139 -11.53 -19.40 -12.31
C LEU A 139 -11.51 -20.85 -11.84
N PRO A 140 -11.97 -21.80 -12.68
CA PRO A 140 -12.18 -23.19 -12.33
C PRO A 140 -10.90 -23.93 -12.00
#